data_b872b24b27a027e855a4f4f9c283abc6
#
_entry.id   b872b24b27a027e855a4f4f9c283abc6
#
_cell.length_a   1.000
_cell.length_b   1.000
_cell.length_c   1.000
_cell.angle_alpha   90.00
_cell.angle_beta   90.00
_cell.angle_gamma   90.00
#
_symmetry.space_group_name_H-M   'P 1'
#
loop_
_entity.id
_entity.type
_entity.pdbx_description
1 polymer ?
#
loop_
_entity_poly.entity_id
_entity_poly.type
_entity_poly.pdbx_seq_one_letter_code
_entity_poly.pdbx_strand_id
1 'polypeptide(L)'
;MTFSIVARSDDGTMHGVAVASKFLAAGAVVSEARAGVGALATQAFANLAYRPQGMAMLATGVAPADVIAALAVADQGRAERQLGVVGVEGAG
;
A
#
# COMPACT_ATOMS: atom_id res chain seq x y z
N MET A 1 18.20 -1.83 -3.56
CA MET A 1 17.25 -0.73 -3.75
C MET A 1 15.93 -1.27 -4.26
N THR A 2 14.83 -0.74 -3.81
CA THR A 2 13.48 -1.16 -4.20
C THR A 2 12.71 0.05 -4.71
N PHE A 3 12.05 -0.11 -5.83
CA PHE A 3 11.13 0.88 -6.38
C PHE A 3 9.74 0.28 -6.47
N SER A 4 8.73 1.04 -6.13
CA SER A 4 7.35 0.61 -6.30
C SER A 4 6.49 1.75 -6.84
N ILE A 5 5.42 1.37 -7.51
CA ILE A 5 4.40 2.29 -7.97
C ILE A 5 3.02 1.67 -7.66
N VAL A 6 2.13 2.48 -7.13
CA VAL A 6 0.72 2.15 -6.98
C VAL A 6 -0.08 3.09 -7.86
N ALA A 7 -1.09 2.59 -8.53
CA ALA A 7 -1.84 3.36 -9.51
C ALA A 7 -3.30 2.95 -9.53
N ARG A 8 -4.15 3.88 -9.97
CA ARG A 8 -5.55 3.62 -10.24
C ARG A 8 -5.94 4.22 -11.58
N SER A 9 -6.96 3.62 -12.22
CA SER A 9 -7.57 4.20 -13.41
C SER A 9 -8.37 5.47 -13.08
N ASP A 10 -8.63 6.29 -14.09
CA ASP A 10 -9.34 7.58 -13.91
C ASP A 10 -10.72 7.39 -13.28
N ASP A 11 -11.41 6.29 -13.61
CA ASP A 11 -12.73 5.99 -13.06
C ASP A 11 -12.72 5.32 -11.69
N GLY A 12 -11.53 5.05 -11.13
CA GLY A 12 -11.37 4.44 -9.81
C GLY A 12 -11.68 2.95 -9.74
N THR A 13 -11.90 2.29 -10.87
CA THR A 13 -12.31 0.86 -10.88
C THR A 13 -11.14 -0.11 -10.95
N MET A 14 -10.03 0.29 -11.58
CA MET A 14 -8.84 -0.55 -11.71
C MET A 14 -7.71 -0.03 -10.84
N HIS A 15 -7.02 -0.95 -10.19
CA HIS A 15 -5.86 -0.65 -9.36
C HIS A 15 -4.72 -1.59 -9.71
N GLY A 16 -3.51 -1.07 -9.67
CA GLY A 16 -2.33 -1.84 -9.97
C GLY A 16 -1.18 -1.46 -9.06
N VAL A 17 -0.23 -2.36 -8.96
CA VAL A 17 1.02 -2.14 -8.24
C VAL A 17 2.14 -2.86 -8.96
N ALA A 18 3.29 -2.23 -9.02
CA ALA A 18 4.50 -2.83 -9.58
C ALA A 18 5.67 -2.56 -8.65
N VAL A 19 6.55 -3.53 -8.53
CA VAL A 19 7.74 -3.45 -7.66
C VAL A 19 8.94 -3.95 -8.43
N ALA A 20 10.04 -3.22 -8.35
CA ALA A 20 11.34 -3.66 -8.85
C ALA A 20 12.33 -3.69 -7.68
N SER A 21 12.95 -4.83 -7.46
CA SER A 21 13.87 -5.04 -6.34
C SER A 21 14.92 -6.09 -6.69
N LYS A 22 16.02 -6.09 -5.97
CA LYS A 22 17.03 -7.14 -6.05
C LYS A 22 16.56 -8.45 -5.43
N PHE A 23 15.53 -8.43 -4.61
CA PHE A 23 15.03 -9.59 -3.88
C PHE A 23 13.93 -10.28 -4.69
N LEU A 24 14.04 -11.60 -4.83
CA LEU A 24 13.00 -12.42 -5.42
C LEU A 24 11.73 -12.35 -4.58
N ALA A 25 10.58 -12.40 -5.23
CA ALA A 25 9.27 -12.38 -4.59
C ALA A 25 8.97 -11.11 -3.77
N ALA A 26 9.72 -10.03 -3.98
CA ALA A 26 9.45 -8.76 -3.28
C ALA A 26 8.03 -8.27 -3.50
N GLY A 27 7.49 -8.40 -4.71
CA GLY A 27 6.11 -8.01 -5.02
C GLY A 27 5.07 -8.80 -4.25
N ALA A 28 5.35 -10.05 -3.88
CA ALA A 28 4.41 -10.90 -3.14
C ALA A 28 4.29 -10.48 -1.67
N VAL A 29 5.34 -9.90 -1.10
CA VAL A 29 5.36 -9.56 0.34
C VAL A 29 5.12 -8.08 0.62
N VAL A 30 5.40 -7.19 -0.34
CA VAL A 30 5.36 -5.74 -0.11
C VAL A 30 4.21 -5.03 -0.82
N SER A 31 3.43 -5.72 -1.64
CA SER A 31 2.41 -5.06 -2.44
C SER A 31 1.12 -5.86 -2.54
N GLU A 32 0.01 -5.17 -2.72
CA GLU A 32 -1.30 -5.75 -3.03
C GLU A 32 -2.14 -4.73 -3.77
N ALA A 33 -2.94 -5.21 -4.74
CA ALA A 33 -3.93 -4.41 -5.45
C ALA A 33 -5.24 -5.21 -5.53
N ARG A 34 -6.36 -4.51 -5.33
CA ARG A 34 -7.69 -5.11 -5.38
C ARG A 34 -8.64 -4.16 -6.10
N ALA A 35 -9.26 -4.66 -7.18
CA ALA A 35 -10.20 -3.88 -7.97
C ALA A 35 -11.33 -3.32 -7.10
N GLY A 36 -11.66 -2.04 -7.29
CA GLY A 36 -12.71 -1.37 -6.54
C GLY A 36 -12.37 -1.04 -5.08
N VAL A 37 -11.16 -1.37 -4.62
CA VAL A 37 -10.71 -1.13 -3.24
C VAL A 37 -9.52 -0.20 -3.21
N GLY A 38 -8.42 -0.59 -3.84
CA GLY A 38 -7.21 0.20 -3.85
C GLY A 38 -5.96 -0.63 -4.11
N ALA A 39 -4.82 0.01 -3.95
CA ALA A 39 -3.52 -0.63 -4.04
C ALA A 39 -2.58 -0.04 -2.99
N LEU A 40 -1.68 -0.85 -2.48
CA LEU A 40 -0.63 -0.38 -1.58
C LEU A 40 0.67 -1.10 -1.84
N ALA A 41 1.76 -0.42 -1.51
CA ALA A 41 3.10 -1.00 -1.52
C ALA A 41 3.86 -0.50 -0.29
N THR A 42 4.52 -1.41 0.40
CA THR A 42 5.41 -1.09 1.52
C THR A 42 6.80 -1.66 1.24
N GLN A 43 7.82 -0.93 1.60
CA GLN A 43 9.21 -1.30 1.32
C GLN A 43 10.15 -0.78 2.39
N ALA A 44 11.47 -0.88 2.14
CA ALA A 44 12.54 -0.68 3.12
C ALA A 44 12.48 -1.81 4.16
N PHE A 45 12.43 -1.55 5.45
CA PHE A 45 12.11 -2.58 6.43
C PHE A 45 10.60 -2.73 6.51
N ALA A 46 10.01 -3.44 5.52
CA ALA A 46 8.57 -3.52 5.36
C ALA A 46 7.90 -4.18 6.57
N ASN A 47 6.74 -3.65 6.95
CA ASN A 47 5.88 -4.28 7.93
C ASN A 47 4.83 -5.09 7.19
N LEU A 48 4.91 -6.41 7.28
CA LEU A 48 4.02 -7.31 6.54
C LEU A 48 2.55 -7.18 6.93
N ALA A 49 2.27 -6.68 8.14
CA ALA A 49 0.91 -6.44 8.59
C ALA A 49 0.23 -5.28 7.84
N TYR A 50 0.99 -4.35 7.25
CA TYR A 50 0.42 -3.21 6.52
C TYR A 50 -0.48 -3.64 5.37
N ARG A 51 -0.15 -4.73 4.70
CA ARG A 51 -0.90 -5.19 3.54
C ARG A 51 -2.32 -5.61 3.91
N PRO A 52 -2.53 -6.58 4.81
CA PRO A 52 -3.90 -6.96 5.19
C PRO A 52 -4.63 -5.87 5.96
N GLN A 53 -3.96 -5.14 6.84
CA GLN A 53 -4.58 -4.07 7.61
C GLN A 53 -4.98 -2.88 6.73
N GLY A 54 -4.10 -2.47 5.83
CA GLY A 54 -4.37 -1.37 4.90
C GLY A 54 -5.50 -1.71 3.94
N MET A 55 -5.52 -2.92 3.37
CA MET A 55 -6.59 -3.36 2.50
C MET A 55 -7.93 -3.44 3.22
N ALA A 56 -7.95 -3.91 4.47
CA ALA A 56 -9.18 -3.96 5.25
C ALA A 56 -9.77 -2.56 5.47
N MET A 57 -8.93 -1.57 5.78
CA MET A 57 -9.38 -0.18 5.96
C MET A 57 -9.87 0.42 4.65
N LEU A 58 -9.14 0.23 3.54
CA LEU A 58 -9.57 0.73 2.23
C LEU A 58 -10.91 0.12 1.82
N ALA A 59 -11.12 -1.15 2.09
CA ALA A 59 -12.36 -1.84 1.75
C ALA A 59 -13.58 -1.27 2.50
N THR A 60 -13.37 -0.66 3.66
CA THR A 60 -14.43 0.01 4.44
C THR A 60 -14.58 1.48 4.11
N GLY A 61 -13.83 2.00 3.14
CA GLY A 61 -13.94 3.38 2.67
C GLY A 61 -13.04 4.38 3.40
N VAL A 62 -12.07 3.92 4.18
CA VAL A 62 -11.10 4.82 4.83
C VAL A 62 -10.21 5.46 3.77
N ALA A 63 -10.04 6.78 3.82
CA ALA A 63 -9.20 7.51 2.87
C ALA A 63 -7.73 7.08 2.98
N PRO A 64 -6.98 7.02 1.86
CA PRO A 64 -5.58 6.58 1.87
C PRO A 64 -4.69 7.30 2.88
N ALA A 65 -4.83 8.61 3.02
CA ALA A 65 -4.05 9.36 4.00
C ALA A 65 -4.34 8.92 5.44
N ASP A 66 -5.59 8.59 5.75
CA ASP A 66 -6.00 8.11 7.06
C ASP A 66 -5.54 6.67 7.30
N VAL A 67 -5.50 5.84 6.26
CA VAL A 67 -4.91 4.50 6.32
C VAL A 67 -3.44 4.59 6.73
N ILE A 68 -2.67 5.45 6.08
CA ILE A 68 -1.25 5.64 6.40
C ILE A 68 -1.09 6.12 7.85
N ALA A 69 -1.87 7.10 8.27
CA ALA A 69 -1.79 7.63 9.63
C ALA A 69 -2.10 6.54 10.67
N ALA A 70 -3.13 5.74 10.45
CA ALA A 70 -3.52 4.67 11.36
C ALA A 70 -2.46 3.57 11.46
N LEU A 71 -1.90 3.15 10.32
CA LEU A 71 -0.86 2.13 10.30
C LEU A 71 0.43 2.61 10.96
N ALA A 72 0.82 3.85 10.70
CA ALA A 72 2.05 4.42 11.23
C ALA A 72 1.99 4.64 12.74
N VAL A 73 0.85 5.11 13.27
CA VAL A 73 0.73 5.43 14.71
C VAL A 73 0.88 4.19 15.59
N ALA A 74 0.46 3.03 15.08
CA ALA A 74 0.53 1.75 15.80
C ALA A 74 1.88 1.04 15.61
N ASP A 75 2.75 1.53 14.75
CA ASP A 75 3.99 0.86 14.36
C ASP A 75 5.21 1.55 14.99
N GLN A 76 5.85 0.88 15.93
CA GLN A 76 7.07 1.41 16.57
C GLN A 76 8.24 1.53 15.59
N GLY A 77 8.26 0.72 14.53
CA GLY A 77 9.28 0.75 13.49
C GLY A 77 8.97 1.71 12.33
N ARG A 78 7.99 2.60 12.46
CA ARG A 78 7.49 3.43 11.35
C ARG A 78 8.56 4.26 10.65
N ALA A 79 9.59 4.69 11.35
CA ALA A 79 10.68 5.47 10.77
C ALA A 79 11.50 4.69 9.73
N GLU A 80 11.45 3.36 9.78
CA GLU A 80 12.16 2.45 8.89
C GLU A 80 11.29 1.95 7.73
N ARG A 81 10.03 2.43 7.62
CA ARG A 81 9.07 1.97 6.61
C ARG A 81 8.95 2.98 5.49
N GLN A 82 8.55 2.48 4.33
CA GLN A 82 8.02 3.28 3.23
C GLN A 82 6.68 2.67 2.83
N LEU A 83 5.67 3.49 2.68
CA LEU A 83 4.31 3.04 2.39
C LEU A 83 3.64 4.01 1.43
N GLY A 84 3.12 3.49 0.32
CA GLY A 84 2.30 4.23 -0.63
C GLY A 84 0.95 3.57 -0.78
N VAL A 85 -0.12 4.36 -0.83
CA VAL A 85 -1.51 3.88 -0.90
C VAL A 85 -2.30 4.70 -1.89
N VAL A 86 -3.07 4.03 -2.76
CA VAL A 86 -4.12 4.67 -3.54
C VAL A 86 -5.44 3.95 -3.27
N GLY A 87 -6.53 4.70 -3.15
CA GLY A 87 -7.87 4.15 -3.00
C GLY A 87 -8.69 4.32 -4.27
N VAL A 88 -10.00 4.17 -4.16
CA VAL A 88 -10.95 4.50 -5.24
C VAL A 88 -10.85 6.00 -5.54
N GLU A 89 -10.68 6.80 -4.50
CA GLU A 89 -10.36 8.22 -4.58
C GLU A 89 -9.18 8.49 -3.66
N GLY A 90 -8.38 9.49 -3.98
CA GLY A 90 -7.27 9.91 -3.14
C GLY A 90 -6.06 8.98 -3.18
N ALA A 91 -4.98 9.45 -2.57
CA ALA A 91 -3.71 8.75 -2.45
C ALA A 91 -2.97 9.23 -1.20
N GLY A 92 -2.06 8.44 -0.76
CA GLY A 92 -1.19 8.77 0.36
C GLY A 92 0.10 7.97 0.37
#